data_a7f543e2a79d3bd2693b00e9537e7499
#
_entry.id   a7f543e2a79d3bd2693b00e9537e7499
#
_cell.length_a   1.000
_cell.length_b   1.000
_cell.length_c   1.000
_cell.angle_alpha   90.00
_cell.angle_beta   90.00
_cell.angle_gamma   90.00
#
_symmetry.space_group_name_H-M   'P 1'
#
loop_
_entity.id
_entity.type
_entity.pdbx_description
1 polymer ?
#
loop_
_entity_poly.entity_id
_entity_poly.type
_entity_poly.pdbx_seq_one_letter_code
_entity_poly.pdbx_strand_id
1 'polypeptide(L)'
;MSASLVGSEMCIRDRPMNPAARMYPEEFIQTGVSAIDGLNTLVRGQKLPIFSASGLPHAQLAAQIARQAKVRGTGENFAVVFAALGITFEESNFFIESFKETGAIDRTVLFINLANDPAVERIATPKMALTAAEYLAFEKDMHVLVILTDITNYADALREVSAARKEVPGRRGYP
;
A
#
# COMPACT_ATOMS: atom_id res chain seq x y z
N MET A 1 -19.10 4.99 15.32
CA MET A 1 -20.23 4.21 14.75
C MET A 1 -19.61 3.23 13.76
N SER A 2 -19.52 1.99 14.16
CA SER A 2 -19.23 0.90 13.26
C SER A 2 -20.31 0.91 12.19
N ALA A 3 -19.98 1.34 10.98
CA ALA A 3 -20.84 1.05 9.85
C ALA A 3 -20.90 -0.47 9.79
N SER A 4 -22.03 -1.02 10.18
CA SER A 4 -22.29 -2.45 10.08
C SER A 4 -22.18 -2.84 8.62
N LEU A 5 -21.03 -3.38 8.26
CA LEU A 5 -20.74 -3.91 6.94
C LEU A 5 -21.27 -5.33 6.79
N VAL A 6 -22.36 -5.62 7.50
CA VAL A 6 -23.04 -6.90 7.42
C VAL A 6 -23.55 -7.11 6.00
N GLY A 7 -23.04 -8.13 5.35
CA GLY A 7 -23.35 -8.45 3.94
C GLY A 7 -22.57 -7.63 2.92
N SER A 8 -21.59 -6.88 3.35
CA SER A 8 -20.88 -5.90 2.51
C SER A 8 -19.39 -6.25 2.24
N GLU A 9 -18.91 -7.38 2.69
CA GLU A 9 -17.55 -7.83 2.39
C GLU A 9 -17.25 -7.77 0.89
N MET A 10 -18.21 -8.21 0.07
CA MET A 10 -18.12 -8.03 -1.37
C MET A 10 -18.21 -6.57 -1.78
N CYS A 11 -19.01 -5.75 -1.11
CA CYS A 11 -19.22 -4.36 -1.50
C CYS A 11 -17.98 -3.47 -1.34
N ILE A 12 -17.16 -3.70 -0.32
CA ILE A 12 -15.91 -2.95 -0.12
C ILE A 12 -14.92 -3.30 -1.23
N ARG A 13 -14.89 -4.53 -1.67
CA ARG A 13 -14.00 -5.03 -2.73
C ARG A 13 -14.50 -4.70 -4.12
N ASP A 14 -15.81 -4.65 -4.31
CA ASP A 14 -16.45 -4.52 -5.62
C ASP A 14 -16.76 -3.08 -6.00
N ARG A 15 -16.89 -2.19 -5.03
CA ARG A 15 -17.19 -0.77 -5.27
C ARG A 15 -16.56 0.14 -4.21
N PRO A 16 -16.18 1.36 -4.61
CA PRO A 16 -15.66 2.34 -3.67
C PRO A 16 -16.74 2.78 -2.68
N MET A 17 -16.32 3.07 -1.45
CA MET A 17 -17.19 3.64 -0.42
C MET A 17 -17.74 5.00 -0.87
N ASN A 18 -19.03 5.22 -0.70
CA ASN A 18 -19.67 6.49 -1.01
C ASN A 18 -18.97 7.63 -0.23
N PRO A 19 -18.59 8.73 -0.90
CA PRO A 19 -17.96 9.87 -0.23
C PRO A 19 -18.76 10.41 0.96
N ALA A 20 -20.09 10.39 0.90
CA ALA A 20 -20.95 10.83 1.99
C ALA A 20 -20.88 9.95 3.25
N ALA A 21 -20.40 8.70 3.11
CA ALA A 21 -20.23 7.77 4.22
C ALA A 21 -18.83 7.83 4.85
N ARG A 22 -17.93 8.64 4.30
CA ARG A 22 -16.56 8.78 4.80
C ARG A 22 -16.52 9.79 5.94
N MET A 23 -15.77 9.43 6.98
CA MET A 23 -15.45 10.38 8.06
C MET A 23 -14.30 11.29 7.63
N TYR A 24 -14.27 12.52 8.16
CA TYR A 24 -13.10 13.37 8.02
C TYR A 24 -11.91 12.76 8.78
N PRO A 25 -10.70 12.80 8.19
CA PRO A 25 -9.51 12.27 8.86
C PRO A 25 -9.09 13.18 10.01
N GLU A 26 -8.89 12.62 11.18
CA GLU A 26 -8.49 13.35 12.40
C GLU A 26 -7.22 12.77 13.02
N GLU A 27 -6.90 11.50 12.74
CA GLU A 27 -5.81 10.79 13.39
C GLU A 27 -4.51 10.88 12.59
N PHE A 28 -3.48 11.39 13.24
CA PHE A 28 -2.15 11.57 12.66
C PHE A 28 -1.36 10.26 12.67
N ILE A 29 -0.81 9.90 11.53
CA ILE A 29 0.14 8.79 11.36
C ILE A 29 1.54 9.38 11.29
N GLN A 30 2.34 9.16 12.32
CA GLN A 30 3.73 9.59 12.34
C GLN A 30 4.57 8.62 11.50
N THR A 31 5.17 9.12 10.41
CA THR A 31 6.02 8.32 9.51
C THR A 31 7.47 8.23 9.99
N GLY A 32 7.89 9.13 10.86
CA GLY A 32 9.27 9.26 11.31
C GLY A 32 10.17 10.02 10.32
N VAL A 33 9.61 10.56 9.25
CA VAL A 33 10.30 11.41 8.27
C VAL A 33 9.84 12.84 8.46
N SER A 34 10.71 13.70 8.98
CA SER A 34 10.35 15.08 9.38
C SER A 34 9.75 15.92 8.25
N ALA A 35 10.21 15.74 7.03
CA ALA A 35 9.66 16.42 5.86
C ALA A 35 8.21 15.99 5.54
N ILE A 36 7.88 14.72 5.74
CA ILE A 36 6.51 14.23 5.58
C ILE A 36 5.66 14.69 6.76
N ASP A 37 6.11 14.40 7.97
CA ASP A 37 5.35 14.68 9.19
C ASP A 37 5.08 16.17 9.39
N GLY A 38 5.98 17.05 8.94
CA GLY A 38 5.86 18.51 9.09
C GLY A 38 5.22 19.25 7.93
N LEU A 39 5.38 18.78 6.68
CA LEU A 39 4.95 19.50 5.48
C LEU A 39 3.83 18.81 4.70
N ASN A 40 3.78 17.47 4.75
CA ASN A 40 2.80 16.65 4.06
C ASN A 40 2.18 15.63 5.01
N THR A 41 1.75 16.09 6.15
CA THR A 41 1.21 15.27 7.26
C THR A 41 0.29 14.17 6.76
N LEU A 42 0.62 12.93 7.11
CA LEU A 42 -0.19 11.76 6.79
C LEU A 42 -1.25 11.56 7.89
N VAL A 43 -2.50 11.47 7.48
CA VAL A 43 -3.61 11.19 8.38
C VAL A 43 -4.34 9.91 7.93
N ARG A 44 -5.05 9.27 8.87
CA ARG A 44 -5.83 8.06 8.59
C ARG A 44 -6.82 8.30 7.46
N GLY A 45 -6.85 7.38 6.48
CA GLY A 45 -7.71 7.49 5.29
C GLY A 45 -7.16 8.36 4.15
N GLN A 46 -5.97 8.95 4.32
CA GLN A 46 -5.32 9.74 3.29
C GLN A 46 -4.40 8.88 2.41
N LYS A 47 -4.24 9.30 1.16
CA LYS A 47 -3.22 8.79 0.25
C LYS A 47 -2.09 9.81 0.13
N LEU A 48 -0.86 9.34 0.26
CA LEU A 48 0.35 10.14 0.09
C LEU A 48 1.18 9.57 -1.06
N PRO A 49 1.08 10.12 -2.28
CA PRO A 49 1.95 9.68 -3.36
C PRO A 49 3.35 10.26 -3.18
N ILE A 50 4.37 9.39 -3.35
CA ILE A 50 5.77 9.78 -3.35
C ILE A 50 6.30 9.60 -4.78
N PHE A 51 6.72 10.70 -5.39
CA PHE A 51 7.33 10.70 -6.72
C PHE A 51 8.84 10.77 -6.58
N SER A 52 9.54 9.89 -7.25
CA SER A 52 11.00 9.89 -7.30
C SER A 52 11.51 9.70 -8.73
N ALA A 53 12.69 10.22 -9.00
CA ALA A 53 13.41 9.92 -10.22
C ALA A 53 14.15 8.58 -10.09
N SER A 54 14.51 7.98 -11.22
CA SER A 54 15.35 6.78 -11.25
C SER A 54 16.67 7.01 -10.53
N GLY A 55 17.11 6.03 -9.75
CA GLY A 55 18.36 6.10 -8.98
C GLY A 55 18.26 6.78 -7.60
N LEU A 56 17.09 7.33 -7.24
CA LEU A 56 16.88 7.84 -5.89
C LEU A 56 16.49 6.71 -4.91
N PRO A 57 16.79 6.85 -3.61
CA PRO A 57 16.62 5.78 -2.61
C PRO A 57 15.16 5.65 -2.14
N HIS A 58 14.21 5.51 -3.06
CA HIS A 58 12.78 5.38 -2.72
C HIS A 58 12.46 4.08 -1.97
N ALA A 59 13.16 2.99 -2.27
CA ALA A 59 13.00 1.73 -1.56
C ALA A 59 13.39 1.85 -0.07
N GLN A 60 14.52 2.53 0.19
CA GLN A 60 14.99 2.80 1.55
C GLN A 60 14.00 3.70 2.31
N LEU A 61 13.43 4.71 1.63
CA LEU A 61 12.41 5.57 2.22
C LEU A 61 11.14 4.77 2.58
N ALA A 62 10.67 3.90 1.68
CA ALA A 62 9.52 3.04 1.94
C ALA A 62 9.76 2.10 3.11
N ALA A 63 10.94 1.47 3.18
CA ALA A 63 11.34 0.62 4.30
C ALA A 63 11.42 1.40 5.62
N GLN A 64 11.97 2.62 5.60
CA GLN A 64 12.04 3.48 6.77
C GLN A 64 10.65 3.84 7.31
N ILE A 65 9.73 4.23 6.43
CA ILE A 65 8.34 4.53 6.82
C ILE A 65 7.68 3.28 7.42
N ALA A 66 7.81 2.12 6.79
CA ALA A 66 7.24 0.86 7.29
C ALA A 66 7.74 0.50 8.70
N ARG A 67 9.02 0.72 8.97
CA ARG A 67 9.64 0.44 10.27
C ARG A 67 9.24 1.42 11.36
N GLN A 68 9.12 2.70 11.03
CA GLN A 68 8.97 3.80 11.99
C GLN A 68 7.52 4.23 12.18
N ALA A 69 6.63 3.92 11.25
CA ALA A 69 5.25 4.38 11.30
C ALA A 69 4.52 3.92 12.55
N LYS A 70 3.83 4.86 13.17
CA LYS A 70 2.98 4.63 14.35
C LYS A 70 1.87 5.67 14.42
N VAL A 71 0.75 5.30 15.03
CA VAL A 71 -0.30 6.25 15.39
C VAL A 71 0.06 6.89 16.74
N ARG A 72 -0.01 8.21 16.83
CA ARG A 72 0.34 8.94 18.03
C ARG A 72 -0.86 9.04 18.95
N GLY A 73 -0.70 8.61 20.19
CA GLY A 73 -1.67 8.84 21.27
C GLY A 73 -2.58 7.67 21.61
N THR A 74 -2.61 6.62 20.83
CA THR A 74 -3.39 5.41 21.12
C THR A 74 -2.45 4.22 21.27
N GLY A 75 -2.64 3.44 22.33
CA GLY A 75 -2.00 2.12 22.46
C GLY A 75 -2.65 1.05 21.57
N GLU A 76 -3.22 1.48 20.45
CA GLU A 76 -4.02 0.63 19.57
C GLU A 76 -3.14 -0.25 18.69
N ASN A 77 -3.70 -1.35 18.25
CA ASN A 77 -3.06 -2.29 17.34
C ASN A 77 -2.78 -1.62 15.99
N PHE A 78 -1.52 -1.53 15.62
CA PHE A 78 -1.07 -0.96 14.36
C PHE A 78 -0.40 -2.01 13.50
N ALA A 79 -0.85 -2.13 12.26
CA ALA A 79 -0.29 -3.05 11.27
C ALA A 79 0.17 -2.29 10.02
N VAL A 80 1.17 -2.85 9.35
CA VAL A 80 1.65 -2.39 8.05
C VAL A 80 1.35 -3.46 7.02
N VAL A 81 0.76 -3.08 5.90
CA VAL A 81 0.64 -3.95 4.72
C VAL A 81 1.58 -3.40 3.65
N PHE A 82 2.61 -4.15 3.36
CA PHE A 82 3.66 -3.75 2.42
C PHE A 82 3.57 -4.60 1.15
N ALA A 83 3.31 -3.98 0.02
CA ALA A 83 3.26 -4.66 -1.27
C ALA A 83 4.34 -4.11 -2.21
N ALA A 84 5.27 -4.97 -2.58
CA ALA A 84 6.32 -4.69 -3.53
C ALA A 84 6.00 -5.31 -4.90
N LEU A 85 6.02 -4.50 -5.95
CA LEU A 85 5.50 -4.84 -7.26
C LEU A 85 6.63 -4.79 -8.31
N GLY A 86 6.97 -5.94 -8.87
CA GLY A 86 7.98 -6.04 -9.91
C GLY A 86 9.39 -5.63 -9.48
N ILE A 87 9.74 -5.91 -8.24
CA ILE A 87 11.06 -5.61 -7.67
C ILE A 87 12.08 -6.68 -8.00
N THR A 88 13.37 -6.35 -7.85
CA THR A 88 14.44 -7.34 -7.99
C THR A 88 14.52 -8.26 -6.78
N PHE A 89 15.21 -9.40 -6.95
CA PHE A 89 15.43 -10.33 -5.84
C PHE A 89 16.27 -9.70 -4.71
N GLU A 90 17.23 -8.87 -5.06
CA GLU A 90 18.08 -8.13 -4.12
C GLU A 90 17.25 -7.14 -3.29
N GLU A 91 16.35 -6.39 -3.92
CA GLU A 91 15.44 -5.48 -3.23
C GLU A 91 14.47 -6.24 -2.31
N SER A 92 13.97 -7.41 -2.74
CA SER A 92 13.14 -8.27 -1.92
C SER A 92 13.87 -8.70 -0.65
N ASN A 93 15.09 -9.19 -0.78
CA ASN A 93 15.91 -9.56 0.36
C ASN A 93 16.20 -8.37 1.28
N PHE A 94 16.52 -7.21 0.71
CA PHE A 94 16.71 -5.99 1.48
C PHE A 94 15.49 -5.65 2.36
N PHE A 95 14.27 -5.72 1.82
CA PHE A 95 13.07 -5.46 2.61
C PHE A 95 12.87 -6.49 3.72
N ILE A 96 13.01 -7.79 3.41
CA ILE A 96 12.83 -8.87 4.37
C ILE A 96 13.85 -8.78 5.51
N GLU A 97 15.11 -8.59 5.20
CA GLU A 97 16.18 -8.46 6.19
C GLU A 97 15.98 -7.20 7.04
N SER A 98 15.71 -6.06 6.43
CA SER A 98 15.46 -4.80 7.10
C SER A 98 14.29 -4.89 8.10
N PHE A 99 13.22 -5.59 7.77
CA PHE A 99 12.08 -5.77 8.67
C PHE A 99 12.35 -6.79 9.78
N LYS A 100 13.14 -7.83 9.51
CA LYS A 100 13.59 -8.80 10.52
C LYS A 100 14.51 -8.18 11.55
N GLU A 101 15.52 -7.45 11.12
CA GLU A 101 16.49 -6.79 12.00
C GLU A 101 15.86 -5.80 12.97
N THR A 102 14.81 -5.14 12.54
CA THR A 102 14.12 -4.12 13.34
C THR A 102 12.93 -4.66 14.13
N GLY A 103 12.58 -5.94 13.98
CA GLY A 103 11.38 -6.52 14.57
C GLY A 103 10.06 -6.01 13.96
N ALA A 104 10.12 -5.22 12.89
CA ALA A 104 8.92 -4.71 12.22
C ALA A 104 8.15 -5.82 11.50
N ILE A 105 8.77 -6.97 11.25
CA ILE A 105 8.15 -8.11 10.57
C ILE A 105 6.91 -8.62 11.32
N ASP A 106 6.89 -8.56 12.64
CA ASP A 106 5.79 -9.09 13.47
C ASP A 106 4.47 -8.32 13.30
N ARG A 107 4.55 -7.09 12.80
CA ARG A 107 3.40 -6.22 12.53
C ARG A 107 3.20 -5.92 11.04
N THR A 108 3.95 -6.59 10.17
CA THR A 108 3.95 -6.31 8.73
C THR A 108 3.47 -7.53 7.94
N VAL A 109 2.47 -7.32 7.11
CA VAL A 109 2.03 -8.29 6.09
C VAL A 109 2.74 -7.94 4.79
N LEU A 110 3.50 -8.90 4.24
CA LEU A 110 4.30 -8.71 3.04
C LEU A 110 3.65 -9.38 1.83
N PHE A 111 3.50 -8.62 0.76
CA PHE A 111 3.16 -9.12 -0.57
C PHE A 111 4.31 -8.77 -1.50
N ILE A 112 5.01 -9.75 -2.01
CA ILE A 112 6.17 -9.54 -2.89
C ILE A 112 5.89 -10.18 -4.24
N ASN A 113 5.98 -9.38 -5.28
CA ASN A 113 5.98 -9.80 -6.67
C ASN A 113 7.32 -9.41 -7.29
N LEU A 114 8.04 -10.38 -7.80
CA LEU A 114 9.35 -10.17 -8.40
C LEU A 114 9.24 -9.70 -9.86
N ALA A 115 10.33 -9.13 -10.37
CA ALA A 115 10.38 -8.63 -11.75
C ALA A 115 10.18 -9.73 -12.81
N ASN A 116 10.56 -10.97 -12.49
CA ASN A 116 10.40 -12.14 -13.35
C ASN A 116 9.05 -12.86 -13.20
N ASP A 117 8.20 -12.43 -12.26
CA ASP A 117 6.85 -12.98 -12.12
C ASP A 117 5.92 -12.48 -13.25
N PRO A 118 4.88 -13.24 -13.58
CA PRO A 118 3.92 -12.86 -14.62
C PRO A 118 3.24 -11.51 -14.37
N ALA A 119 3.01 -10.73 -15.44
CA ALA A 119 2.36 -9.42 -15.37
C ALA A 119 0.97 -9.47 -14.72
N VAL A 120 0.24 -10.58 -14.90
CA VAL A 120 -1.10 -10.78 -14.29
C VAL A 120 -1.02 -10.86 -12.76
N GLU A 121 -0.02 -11.52 -12.22
CA GLU A 121 0.21 -11.58 -10.77
C GLU A 121 0.56 -10.20 -10.22
N ARG A 122 1.36 -9.41 -10.95
CA ARG A 122 1.68 -8.04 -10.58
C ARG A 122 0.44 -7.15 -10.51
N ILE A 123 -0.55 -7.37 -11.37
CA ILE A 123 -1.84 -6.67 -11.33
C ILE A 123 -2.70 -7.12 -10.15
N ALA A 124 -2.64 -8.39 -9.78
CA ALA A 124 -3.42 -8.94 -8.67
C ALA A 124 -2.85 -8.55 -7.29
N THR A 125 -1.54 -8.46 -7.16
CA THR A 125 -0.83 -8.24 -5.88
C THR A 125 -1.34 -7.03 -5.09
N PRO A 126 -1.47 -5.81 -5.64
CA PRO A 126 -1.96 -4.68 -4.86
C PRO A 126 -3.42 -4.83 -4.45
N LYS A 127 -4.24 -5.54 -5.22
CA LYS A 127 -5.64 -5.82 -4.87
C LYS A 127 -5.71 -6.78 -3.69
N MET A 128 -4.89 -7.82 -3.67
CA MET A 128 -4.77 -8.75 -2.54
C MET A 128 -4.27 -8.05 -1.28
N ALA A 129 -3.26 -7.19 -1.42
CA ALA A 129 -2.73 -6.40 -0.32
C ALA A 129 -3.79 -5.47 0.28
N LEU A 130 -4.55 -4.76 -0.56
CA LEU A 130 -5.64 -3.90 -0.11
C LEU A 130 -6.77 -4.70 0.55
N THR A 131 -7.11 -5.87 0.03
CA THR A 131 -8.10 -6.76 0.65
C THR A 131 -7.67 -7.21 2.05
N ALA A 132 -6.40 -7.57 2.23
CA ALA A 132 -5.85 -7.91 3.54
C ALA A 132 -5.87 -6.70 4.48
N ALA A 133 -5.53 -5.51 3.98
CA ALA A 133 -5.57 -4.28 4.74
C ALA A 133 -7.00 -3.92 5.19
N GLU A 134 -7.98 -4.07 4.30
CA GLU A 134 -9.40 -3.87 4.63
C GLU A 134 -9.89 -4.83 5.72
N TYR A 135 -9.52 -6.09 5.62
CA TYR A 135 -9.85 -7.09 6.66
C TYR A 135 -9.27 -6.69 8.02
N LEU A 136 -8.01 -6.31 8.08
CA LEU A 136 -7.38 -5.87 9.34
C LEU A 136 -8.02 -4.59 9.88
N ALA A 137 -8.36 -3.65 9.02
CA ALA A 137 -8.92 -2.37 9.44
C ALA A 137 -10.37 -2.49 9.88
N PHE A 138 -11.20 -3.26 9.18
CA PHE A 138 -12.66 -3.28 9.42
C PHE A 138 -13.11 -4.45 10.27
N GLU A 139 -12.46 -5.62 10.16
CA GLU A 139 -12.83 -6.81 10.93
C GLU A 139 -12.03 -6.94 12.23
N LYS A 140 -10.83 -6.41 12.28
CA LYS A 140 -9.94 -6.47 13.45
C LYS A 140 -9.79 -5.14 14.16
N ASP A 141 -10.41 -4.09 13.65
CA ASP A 141 -10.37 -2.72 14.20
C ASP A 141 -8.92 -2.22 14.47
N MET A 142 -8.06 -2.47 13.48
CA MET A 142 -6.65 -2.08 13.55
C MET A 142 -6.38 -0.81 12.75
N HIS A 143 -5.40 -0.03 13.19
CA HIS A 143 -4.81 1.00 12.33
C HIS A 143 -3.89 0.35 11.30
N VAL A 144 -4.18 0.54 10.02
CA VAL A 144 -3.42 -0.09 8.94
C VAL A 144 -2.80 0.95 8.04
N LEU A 145 -1.48 0.89 7.89
CA LEU A 145 -0.75 1.63 6.87
C LEU A 145 -0.44 0.71 5.70
N VAL A 146 -0.90 1.10 4.52
CA VAL A 146 -0.59 0.37 3.27
C VAL A 146 0.52 1.10 2.52
N ILE A 147 1.58 0.38 2.17
CA ILE A 147 2.68 0.88 1.35
C ILE A 147 2.74 0.06 0.07
N LEU A 148 2.57 0.72 -1.06
CA LEU A 148 2.66 0.12 -2.38
C LEU A 148 3.89 0.66 -3.11
N THR A 149 4.82 -0.21 -3.44
CA THR A 149 6.04 0.09 -4.20
C THR A 149 6.28 -1.03 -5.22
N ASP A 150 6.56 -0.86 -6.47
CA ASP A 150 6.64 0.33 -7.28
C ASP A 150 5.39 0.42 -8.19
N ILE A 151 4.59 1.44 -8.03
CA ILE A 151 3.33 1.60 -8.79
C ILE A 151 3.59 1.78 -10.30
N THR A 152 4.77 2.24 -10.70
CA THR A 152 5.16 2.31 -12.10
C THR A 152 5.14 0.93 -12.75
N ASN A 153 5.70 -0.09 -12.08
CA ASN A 153 5.71 -1.47 -12.57
C ASN A 153 4.29 -2.06 -12.68
N TYR A 154 3.39 -1.69 -11.75
CA TYR A 154 1.98 -2.05 -11.85
C TYR A 154 1.30 -1.42 -13.07
N ALA A 155 1.54 -0.13 -13.32
CA ALA A 155 1.00 0.56 -14.48
C ALA A 155 1.50 -0.05 -15.81
N ASP A 156 2.78 -0.40 -15.87
CA ASP A 156 3.37 -1.06 -17.04
C ASP A 156 2.77 -2.46 -17.27
N ALA A 157 2.52 -3.22 -16.22
CA ALA A 157 1.83 -4.51 -16.32
C ALA A 157 0.37 -4.35 -16.82
N LEU A 158 -0.35 -3.32 -16.37
CA LEU A 158 -1.67 -2.99 -16.90
C LEU A 158 -1.62 -2.67 -18.40
N ARG A 159 -0.65 -1.88 -18.84
CA ARG A 159 -0.45 -1.54 -20.26
C ARG A 159 -0.18 -2.78 -21.10
N GLU A 160 0.68 -3.68 -20.62
CA GLU A 160 1.01 -4.94 -21.30
C GLU A 160 -0.23 -5.82 -21.50
N VAL A 161 -1.00 -6.04 -20.43
CA VAL A 161 -2.20 -6.87 -20.47
C VAL A 161 -3.31 -6.24 -21.32
N SER A 162 -3.49 -4.92 -21.24
CA SER A 162 -4.43 -4.18 -22.07
C SER A 162 -4.09 -4.29 -23.56
N ALA A 163 -2.81 -4.17 -23.92
CA ALA A 163 -2.34 -4.36 -25.28
C ALA A 163 -2.62 -5.80 -25.80
N ALA A 164 -2.38 -6.81 -24.95
CA ALA A 164 -2.69 -8.21 -25.29
C ALA A 164 -4.20 -8.45 -25.49
N ARG A 165 -5.04 -7.74 -24.75
CA ARG A 165 -6.52 -7.78 -24.90
C ARG A 165 -7.04 -6.93 -26.06
N LYS A 166 -6.18 -6.21 -26.78
CA LYS A 166 -6.54 -5.28 -27.85
C LYS A 166 -7.54 -4.19 -27.41
N GLU A 167 -7.43 -3.76 -26.16
CA GLU A 167 -8.20 -2.64 -25.63
C GLU A 167 -7.73 -1.33 -26.28
N VAL A 168 -8.67 -0.39 -26.45
CA VAL A 168 -8.31 0.92 -27.00
C VAL A 168 -7.39 1.65 -26.03
N PRO A 169 -6.16 1.99 -26.40
CA PRO A 169 -5.22 2.64 -25.49
C PRO A 169 -5.70 4.06 -25.16
N GLY A 170 -5.62 4.40 -23.88
CA GLY A 170 -5.81 5.74 -23.40
C GLY A 170 -4.57 6.62 -23.63
N ARG A 171 -4.45 7.69 -22.85
CA ARG A 171 -3.32 8.61 -22.95
C ARG A 171 -1.99 7.91 -22.65
N ARG A 172 -1.00 8.07 -23.54
CA ARG A 172 0.33 7.44 -23.47
C ARG A 172 0.33 5.90 -23.49
N GLY A 173 -0.75 5.27 -24.00
CA GLY A 173 -0.85 3.82 -24.13
C GLY A 173 -1.29 3.10 -22.85
N TYR A 174 -1.70 3.80 -21.82
CA TYR A 174 -2.29 3.21 -20.63
C TYR A 174 -3.81 3.01 -20.81
N PRO A 175 -4.39 1.96 -20.17
CA PRO A 175 -5.84 1.72 -20.22
C PRO A 175 -6.64 2.77 -19.47
#